data_4fcaa709b6973275995d0be72a0ad4a0
#
_entry.id   4fcaa709b6973275995d0be72a0ad4a0
#
_cell.length_a   1.000
_cell.length_b   1.000
_cell.length_c   1.000
_cell.angle_alpha   90.00
_cell.angle_beta   90.00
_cell.angle_gamma   90.00
#
_symmetry.space_group_name_H-M   'P 1'
#
loop_
_entity.id
_entity.type
_entity.pdbx_description
1 polymer ?
#
loop_
_entity_poly.entity_id
_entity_poly.type
_entity_poly.pdbx_seq_one_letter_code
_entity_poly.pdbx_strand_id
1 'polypeptide(L)'
;MIRRNNNFKNLAKGYLFPEIAKRRREFQASHPDAHIISLGIGNTTEPLAPHIVEAMKSYVEALGTPEGYEGYQDDSAGKPALRQRIADVVYSGRITADEVFVSDGAKCDLGRLQFMFGAGVRVAVQDPSYPVYVDGSVMAGAAGREAATGKGFADITYMPCLPENGFFPDLSAVKSDSLIYICSPNNPTGAVATRDNLSQLVSFARTNGCIVLFDAAYSAFIRDDSLPKSIYEIEGAKECAIEMQSFSKPAGFTGVRLGWCVVPQQLVFEDGSKVADTWTRMINTAFNGASNVAQAGGLAALDDVGQRQTKETIDYYLENAALIREALGSANFKAAGVIPYSGGNAPYVWAAFPGHKSWDVFDAILSQCHVVTTPGAGFGPSGESFIRFSAFGQRESVQEAGGRLSHLEL
;
A
#
# COMPACT_ATOMS: atom_id res chain seq x y z
N MET A 1 34.00 -1.33 19.15
CA MET A 1 33.12 -1.49 17.98
C MET A 1 31.67 -1.16 18.38
N ILE A 2 30.97 -0.40 17.56
CA ILE A 2 29.55 -0.06 17.78
C ILE A 2 28.69 -1.33 17.59
N ARG A 3 27.73 -1.53 18.49
CA ARG A 3 26.75 -2.62 18.36
C ARG A 3 25.64 -2.19 17.42
N ARG A 4 25.20 -3.07 16.50
CA ARG A 4 24.01 -2.83 15.68
C ARG A 4 22.74 -2.92 16.52
N ASN A 5 21.65 -2.32 16.04
CA ASN A 5 20.32 -2.58 16.60
C ASN A 5 19.98 -4.08 16.43
N ASN A 6 19.76 -4.76 17.56
CA ASN A 6 19.53 -6.22 17.56
C ASN A 6 18.20 -6.62 16.90
N ASN A 7 17.22 -5.72 16.80
CA ASN A 7 15.93 -6.00 16.16
C ASN A 7 16.09 -6.46 14.71
N PHE A 8 17.11 -5.94 14.00
CA PHE A 8 17.43 -6.36 12.62
C PHE A 8 17.88 -7.82 12.48
N LYS A 9 18.23 -8.50 13.59
CA LYS A 9 18.53 -9.94 13.55
C LYS A 9 17.27 -10.79 13.47
N ASN A 10 16.15 -10.22 13.92
CA ASN A 10 14.86 -10.91 14.01
C ASN A 10 14.07 -10.86 12.69
N LEU A 11 14.50 -10.03 11.72
CA LEU A 11 13.90 -10.01 10.40
C LEU A 11 14.00 -11.40 9.74
N ALA A 12 12.91 -11.81 9.08
CA ALA A 12 12.87 -13.06 8.33
C ALA A 12 14.03 -13.11 7.32
N LYS A 13 14.64 -14.29 7.16
CA LYS A 13 15.66 -14.51 6.14
C LYS A 13 15.00 -14.51 4.76
N GLY A 14 15.33 -13.51 3.93
CA GLY A 14 14.80 -13.38 2.59
C GLY A 14 13.53 -12.50 2.55
N TYR A 15 13.72 -11.22 2.30
CA TYR A 15 12.60 -10.32 1.98
C TYR A 15 12.01 -10.72 0.63
N LEU A 16 10.67 -10.75 0.53
CA LEU A 16 9.89 -11.22 -0.63
C LEU A 16 10.43 -10.72 -1.98
N PHE A 17 10.52 -9.40 -2.15
CA PHE A 17 10.86 -8.81 -3.45
C PHE A 17 12.31 -9.05 -3.91
N PRO A 18 13.34 -9.02 -3.05
CA PRO A 18 14.68 -9.48 -3.41
C PRO A 18 14.76 -10.94 -3.83
N GLU A 19 13.99 -11.85 -3.21
CA GLU A 19 13.98 -13.26 -3.61
C GLU A 19 13.35 -13.44 -5.00
N ILE A 20 12.23 -12.77 -5.29
CA ILE A 20 11.63 -12.72 -6.63
C ILE A 20 12.64 -12.20 -7.66
N ALA A 21 13.31 -11.07 -7.34
CA ALA A 21 14.31 -10.50 -8.23
C ALA A 21 15.51 -11.42 -8.47
N LYS A 22 15.91 -12.19 -7.45
CA LYS A 22 16.96 -13.21 -7.56
C LYS A 22 16.54 -14.33 -8.52
N ARG A 23 15.37 -14.96 -8.30
CA ARG A 23 14.86 -16.05 -9.15
C ARG A 23 14.67 -15.59 -10.60
N ARG A 24 14.14 -14.39 -10.81
CA ARG A 24 14.05 -13.79 -12.14
C ARG A 24 15.42 -13.68 -12.82
N ARG A 25 16.46 -13.18 -12.10
CA ARG A 25 17.81 -13.05 -12.68
C ARG A 25 18.43 -14.42 -12.99
N GLU A 26 18.25 -15.41 -12.11
CA GLU A 26 18.74 -16.79 -12.31
C GLU A 26 18.06 -17.41 -13.55
N PHE A 27 16.75 -17.24 -13.69
CA PHE A 27 16.01 -17.69 -14.87
C PHE A 27 16.50 -17.01 -16.15
N GLN A 28 16.63 -15.67 -16.15
CA GLN A 28 17.12 -14.93 -17.32
C GLN A 28 18.55 -15.32 -17.71
N ALA A 29 19.42 -15.65 -16.75
CA ALA A 29 20.78 -16.09 -17.02
C ALA A 29 20.82 -17.46 -17.71
N SER A 30 19.89 -18.36 -17.38
CA SER A 30 19.75 -19.68 -18.02
C SER A 30 18.94 -19.66 -19.32
N HIS A 31 18.15 -18.61 -19.55
CA HIS A 31 17.30 -18.40 -20.72
C HIS A 31 17.50 -16.97 -21.28
N PRO A 32 18.66 -16.67 -21.91
CA PRO A 32 19.02 -15.29 -22.32
C PRO A 32 18.02 -14.66 -23.26
N ASP A 33 17.41 -15.47 -24.15
CA ASP A 33 16.48 -15.02 -25.19
C ASP A 33 15.01 -14.95 -24.69
N ALA A 34 14.75 -15.35 -23.44
CA ALA A 34 13.40 -15.33 -22.89
C ALA A 34 12.91 -13.89 -22.67
N HIS A 35 11.79 -13.52 -23.30
CA HIS A 35 11.09 -12.28 -23.02
C HIS A 35 10.23 -12.46 -21.77
N ILE A 36 10.72 -11.94 -20.62
CA ILE A 36 10.03 -12.04 -19.33
C ILE A 36 9.09 -10.85 -19.16
N ILE A 37 7.81 -11.14 -18.94
CA ILE A 37 6.78 -10.17 -18.61
C ILE A 37 6.62 -10.11 -17.08
N SER A 38 6.54 -8.90 -16.51
CA SER A 38 6.38 -8.74 -15.06
C SER A 38 4.95 -8.31 -14.72
N LEU A 39 4.21 -9.20 -14.06
CA LEU A 39 2.93 -8.95 -13.39
C LEU A 39 3.08 -9.05 -11.86
N GLY A 40 4.31 -8.93 -11.33
CA GLY A 40 4.60 -9.12 -9.90
C GLY A 40 4.80 -7.82 -9.12
N ILE A 41 5.35 -6.78 -9.75
CA ILE A 41 5.77 -5.56 -9.06
C ILE A 41 4.68 -4.51 -9.09
N GLY A 42 4.42 -3.88 -7.94
CA GLY A 42 3.50 -2.76 -7.82
C GLY A 42 4.10 -1.42 -8.28
N ASN A 43 4.87 -1.41 -9.38
CA ASN A 43 5.42 -0.20 -9.98
C ASN A 43 4.58 0.22 -11.18
N THR A 44 4.18 1.49 -11.23
CA THR A 44 3.44 2.05 -12.36
C THR A 44 4.32 2.10 -13.62
N THR A 45 3.72 1.93 -14.79
CA THR A 45 4.41 1.87 -16.10
C THR A 45 4.04 3.02 -17.01
N GLU A 46 2.85 3.60 -16.82
CA GLU A 46 2.43 4.75 -17.61
C GLU A 46 3.22 6.01 -17.23
N PRO A 47 3.56 6.86 -18.20
CA PRO A 47 4.23 8.13 -17.96
C PRO A 47 3.35 9.04 -17.10
N LEU A 48 3.99 10.02 -16.45
CA LEU A 48 3.27 11.06 -15.72
C LEU A 48 2.36 11.85 -16.68
N ALA A 49 1.19 12.23 -16.18
CA ALA A 49 0.25 13.06 -16.94
C ALA A 49 0.90 14.38 -17.37
N PRO A 50 0.68 14.85 -18.62
CA PRO A 50 1.34 16.05 -19.15
C PRO A 50 1.14 17.29 -18.29
N HIS A 51 -0.04 17.48 -17.70
CA HIS A 51 -0.33 18.60 -16.81
C HIS A 51 0.55 18.60 -15.56
N ILE A 52 0.78 17.42 -14.98
CA ILE A 52 1.67 17.25 -13.83
C ILE A 52 3.12 17.56 -14.20
N VAL A 53 3.58 17.06 -15.35
CA VAL A 53 4.94 17.30 -15.86
C VAL A 53 5.19 18.79 -16.06
N GLU A 54 4.24 19.51 -16.67
CA GLU A 54 4.37 20.94 -16.92
C GLU A 54 4.41 21.75 -15.62
N ALA A 55 3.60 21.40 -14.63
CA ALA A 55 3.63 22.06 -13.31
C ALA A 55 4.99 21.86 -12.62
N MET A 56 5.51 20.62 -12.65
CA MET A 56 6.84 20.33 -12.07
C MET A 56 7.95 21.09 -12.82
N LYS A 57 7.89 21.12 -14.15
CA LYS A 57 8.86 21.83 -14.99
C LYS A 57 8.84 23.33 -14.72
N SER A 58 7.68 23.96 -14.70
CA SER A 58 7.51 25.39 -14.41
C SER A 58 8.06 25.74 -13.01
N TYR A 59 7.84 24.85 -12.04
CA TYR A 59 8.40 25.03 -10.69
C TYR A 59 9.94 24.96 -10.70
N VAL A 60 10.54 24.01 -11.42
CA VAL A 60 12.00 23.89 -11.55
C VAL A 60 12.60 25.12 -12.25
N GLU A 61 11.93 25.63 -13.28
CA GLU A 61 12.36 26.86 -13.97
C GLU A 61 12.33 28.07 -13.03
N ALA A 62 11.29 28.21 -12.20
CA ALA A 62 11.19 29.27 -11.19
C ALA A 62 12.31 29.20 -10.15
N LEU A 63 12.71 28.00 -9.70
CA LEU A 63 13.83 27.83 -8.76
C LEU A 63 15.17 28.41 -9.27
N GLY A 64 15.30 28.59 -10.59
CA GLY A 64 16.47 29.21 -11.23
C GLY A 64 16.51 30.73 -11.13
N THR A 65 15.51 31.37 -10.54
CA THR A 65 15.41 32.83 -10.39
C THR A 65 15.46 33.26 -8.92
N PRO A 66 15.96 34.46 -8.60
CA PRO A 66 15.96 34.97 -7.22
C PRO A 66 14.54 35.02 -6.61
N GLU A 67 13.54 35.39 -7.42
CA GLU A 67 12.15 35.58 -6.99
C GLU A 67 11.42 34.25 -6.78
N GLY A 68 11.80 33.21 -7.52
CA GLY A 68 11.17 31.90 -7.47
C GLY A 68 11.92 30.89 -6.61
N TYR A 69 13.09 31.24 -6.08
CA TYR A 69 13.83 30.33 -5.21
C TYR A 69 13.14 30.13 -3.86
N GLU A 70 12.88 28.88 -3.53
CA GLU A 70 12.33 28.48 -2.24
C GLU A 70 13.25 27.45 -1.56
N GLY A 71 13.68 27.73 -0.32
CA GLY A 71 14.47 26.83 0.52
C GLY A 71 13.59 25.94 1.40
N TYR A 72 14.03 25.72 2.63
CA TYR A 72 13.25 25.02 3.64
C TYR A 72 11.95 25.77 3.94
N GLN A 73 10.88 25.00 4.15
CA GLN A 73 9.62 25.55 4.63
C GLN A 73 9.69 25.78 6.15
N ASP A 74 8.93 26.76 6.64
CA ASP A 74 8.81 27.04 8.08
C ASP A 74 8.17 25.88 8.84
N ASP A 75 7.34 25.08 8.14
CA ASP A 75 6.63 23.92 8.66
C ASP A 75 6.93 22.68 7.78
N SER A 76 7.45 21.61 8.37
CA SER A 76 7.72 20.34 7.68
C SER A 76 6.45 19.58 7.24
N ALA A 77 5.27 20.07 7.61
CA ALA A 77 3.99 19.45 7.23
C ALA A 77 3.63 19.62 5.74
N GLY A 78 4.39 20.42 5.00
CA GLY A 78 4.18 20.65 3.56
C GLY A 78 3.47 21.96 3.22
N LYS A 79 3.44 22.28 1.92
CA LYS A 79 2.90 23.57 1.44
C LYS A 79 1.42 23.72 1.82
N PRO A 80 1.03 24.88 2.41
CA PRO A 80 -0.36 25.14 2.82
C PRO A 80 -1.38 24.94 1.69
N ALA A 81 -1.04 25.37 0.47
CA ALA A 81 -1.92 25.22 -0.69
C ALA A 81 -2.19 23.74 -1.03
N LEU A 82 -1.19 22.87 -0.93
CA LEU A 82 -1.36 21.44 -1.17
C LEU A 82 -2.17 20.78 -0.05
N ARG A 83 -1.86 21.10 1.21
CA ARG A 83 -2.61 20.59 2.38
C ARG A 83 -4.09 20.96 2.29
N GLN A 84 -4.41 22.22 1.95
CA GLN A 84 -5.78 22.67 1.76
C GLN A 84 -6.45 21.92 0.59
N ARG A 85 -5.76 21.80 -0.54
CA ARG A 85 -6.31 21.09 -1.71
C ARG A 85 -6.59 19.62 -1.42
N ILE A 86 -5.73 18.95 -0.66
CA ILE A 86 -5.96 17.58 -0.19
C ILE A 86 -7.23 17.54 0.69
N ALA A 87 -7.36 18.42 1.67
CA ALA A 87 -8.52 18.47 2.56
C ALA A 87 -9.85 18.66 1.77
N ASP A 88 -9.84 19.55 0.79
CA ASP A 88 -11.03 19.87 0.00
C ASP A 88 -11.41 18.74 -0.96
N VAL A 89 -10.43 18.24 -1.74
CA VAL A 89 -10.68 17.30 -2.85
C VAL A 89 -10.82 15.86 -2.37
N VAL A 90 -9.93 15.41 -1.49
CA VAL A 90 -9.91 14.00 -1.06
C VAL A 90 -10.90 13.76 0.07
N TYR A 91 -11.02 14.70 0.99
CA TYR A 91 -11.84 14.52 2.19
C TYR A 91 -13.14 15.31 2.19
N SER A 92 -13.39 16.15 1.18
CA SER A 92 -14.61 16.96 1.07
C SER A 92 -14.91 17.75 2.36
N GLY A 93 -13.86 18.33 2.96
CA GLY A 93 -13.94 19.11 4.20
C GLY A 93 -14.11 18.32 5.50
N ARG A 94 -14.10 16.97 5.47
CA ARG A 94 -14.12 16.14 6.70
C ARG A 94 -12.84 16.27 7.51
N ILE A 95 -11.74 16.58 6.85
CA ILE A 95 -10.39 16.82 7.40
C ILE A 95 -10.03 18.26 7.12
N THR A 96 -9.35 18.92 8.06
CA THR A 96 -8.83 20.27 7.90
C THR A 96 -7.37 20.25 7.44
N ALA A 97 -6.89 21.34 6.86
CA ALA A 97 -5.52 21.39 6.33
C ALA A 97 -4.44 21.21 7.40
N ASP A 98 -4.73 21.58 8.66
CA ASP A 98 -3.82 21.39 9.80
C ASP A 98 -3.72 19.94 10.30
N GLU A 99 -4.66 19.07 9.89
CA GLU A 99 -4.59 17.63 10.14
C GLU A 99 -3.82 16.88 9.03
N VAL A 100 -3.46 17.54 7.91
CA VAL A 100 -2.76 16.94 6.77
C VAL A 100 -1.27 17.22 6.83
N PHE A 101 -0.46 16.18 6.76
CA PHE A 101 1.01 16.24 6.76
C PHE A 101 1.55 15.62 5.47
N VAL A 102 2.04 16.46 4.55
CA VAL A 102 2.60 16.01 3.26
C VAL A 102 3.97 15.40 3.45
N SER A 103 4.23 14.30 2.80
CA SER A 103 5.45 13.49 2.98
C SER A 103 6.05 13.00 1.67
N ASP A 104 7.19 12.32 1.78
CA ASP A 104 7.89 11.62 0.70
C ASP A 104 7.29 10.24 0.38
N GLY A 105 6.06 9.98 0.80
CA GLY A 105 5.25 8.81 0.48
C GLY A 105 4.84 7.96 1.68
N ALA A 106 3.70 7.28 1.57
CA ALA A 106 3.06 6.50 2.64
C ALA A 106 4.00 5.49 3.32
N LYS A 107 4.94 4.87 2.60
CA LYS A 107 5.91 3.94 3.19
C LYS A 107 6.85 4.64 4.20
N CYS A 108 7.24 5.87 3.92
CA CYS A 108 8.08 6.67 4.81
C CYS A 108 7.29 7.08 6.05
N ASP A 109 6.01 7.44 5.89
CA ASP A 109 5.13 7.74 7.01
C ASP A 109 4.91 6.52 7.90
N LEU A 110 4.67 5.34 7.31
CA LEU A 110 4.60 4.09 8.06
C LEU A 110 5.85 3.86 8.93
N GLY A 111 7.04 4.03 8.35
CA GLY A 111 8.30 3.86 9.09
C GLY A 111 8.45 4.88 10.23
N ARG A 112 8.02 6.13 10.02
CA ARG A 112 8.03 7.18 11.04
C ARG A 112 7.02 6.90 12.14
N LEU A 113 5.80 6.45 11.79
CA LEU A 113 4.78 6.03 12.77
C LEU A 113 5.26 4.84 13.61
N GLN A 114 5.86 3.82 12.97
CA GLN A 114 6.45 2.69 13.69
C GLN A 114 7.55 3.11 14.65
N PHE A 115 8.38 4.08 14.27
CA PHE A 115 9.37 4.67 15.16
C PHE A 115 8.71 5.47 16.30
N MET A 116 7.68 6.25 16.01
CA MET A 116 6.97 7.08 17.01
C MET A 116 6.28 6.22 18.08
N PHE A 117 5.59 5.15 17.69
CA PHE A 117 4.95 4.23 18.64
C PHE A 117 5.95 3.31 19.35
N GLY A 118 7.05 2.93 18.69
CA GLY A 118 8.19 2.22 19.28
C GLY A 118 7.92 0.80 19.69
N ALA A 119 8.75 0.30 20.65
CA ALA A 119 8.83 -1.11 21.01
C ALA A 119 7.71 -1.61 21.95
N GLY A 120 6.99 -0.71 22.62
CA GLY A 120 6.03 -1.07 23.67
C GLY A 120 4.62 -1.40 23.18
N VAL A 121 4.35 -1.21 21.89
CA VAL A 121 3.01 -1.32 21.32
C VAL A 121 2.69 -2.74 20.86
N ARG A 122 1.43 -3.18 21.07
CA ARG A 122 0.90 -4.41 20.47
C ARG A 122 0.54 -4.15 19.01
N VAL A 123 0.80 -5.13 18.15
CA VAL A 123 0.59 -5.00 16.71
C VAL A 123 -0.41 -6.03 16.21
N ALA A 124 -1.40 -5.57 15.45
CA ALA A 124 -2.31 -6.42 14.70
C ALA A 124 -2.27 -6.04 13.20
N VAL A 125 -2.21 -7.04 12.33
CA VAL A 125 -2.14 -6.84 10.87
C VAL A 125 -3.14 -7.72 10.15
N GLN A 126 -3.69 -7.23 9.03
CA GLN A 126 -4.39 -8.12 8.09
C GLN A 126 -3.45 -9.24 7.65
N ASP A 127 -3.97 -10.43 7.40
CA ASP A 127 -3.21 -11.56 6.89
C ASP A 127 -3.97 -12.21 5.71
N PRO A 128 -3.52 -12.04 4.48
CA PRO A 128 -2.27 -11.41 4.04
C PRO A 128 -2.30 -9.88 4.03
N SER A 129 -1.11 -9.27 4.15
CA SER A 129 -0.94 -7.82 4.11
C SER A 129 0.41 -7.39 3.53
N TYR A 130 0.58 -6.09 3.33
CA TYR A 130 1.84 -5.52 2.86
C TYR A 130 2.96 -5.76 3.88
N PRO A 131 4.08 -6.43 3.50
CA PRO A 131 5.11 -6.90 4.45
C PRO A 131 5.73 -5.81 5.33
N VAL A 132 5.67 -4.56 4.89
CA VAL A 132 6.22 -3.41 5.63
C VAL A 132 5.59 -3.22 7.01
N TYR A 133 4.33 -3.61 7.21
CA TYR A 133 3.68 -3.51 8.51
C TYR A 133 4.34 -4.42 9.53
N VAL A 134 4.68 -5.64 9.11
CA VAL A 134 5.36 -6.64 9.93
C VAL A 134 6.84 -6.29 10.10
N ASP A 135 7.58 -6.13 8.99
CA ASP A 135 9.03 -5.90 9.04
C ASP A 135 9.39 -4.61 9.77
N GLY A 136 8.62 -3.54 9.52
CA GLY A 136 8.83 -2.28 10.20
C GLY A 136 8.55 -2.35 11.71
N SER A 137 7.53 -3.10 12.13
CA SER A 137 7.25 -3.36 13.55
C SER A 137 8.38 -4.16 14.21
N VAL A 138 8.97 -5.12 13.49
CA VAL A 138 10.17 -5.84 13.96
C VAL A 138 11.36 -4.91 14.08
N MET A 139 11.63 -4.06 13.08
CA MET A 139 12.73 -3.08 13.15
C MET A 139 12.57 -2.08 14.29
N ALA A 140 11.33 -1.63 14.56
CA ALA A 140 10.99 -0.76 15.68
C ALA A 140 11.07 -1.48 17.05
N GLY A 141 11.11 -2.82 17.06
CA GLY A 141 11.19 -3.62 18.29
C GLY A 141 9.83 -3.95 18.92
N ALA A 142 8.73 -3.66 18.25
CA ALA A 142 7.39 -4.03 18.71
C ALA A 142 7.10 -5.53 18.53
N ALA A 143 7.87 -6.23 17.68
CA ALA A 143 7.81 -7.65 17.43
C ALA A 143 9.21 -8.22 17.17
N GLY A 144 9.33 -9.55 17.07
CA GLY A 144 10.61 -10.18 16.72
C GLY A 144 10.79 -11.59 17.24
N ARG A 145 9.87 -12.09 18.02
CA ARG A 145 9.87 -13.49 18.48
C ARG A 145 9.20 -14.35 17.41
N GLU A 146 9.97 -15.25 16.82
CA GLU A 146 9.47 -16.20 15.83
C GLU A 146 8.31 -17.03 16.40
N ALA A 147 7.27 -17.24 15.61
CA ALA A 147 6.16 -18.11 16.01
C ALA A 147 6.60 -19.57 16.04
N ALA A 148 6.05 -20.36 16.97
CA ALA A 148 6.34 -21.79 17.11
C ALA A 148 6.01 -22.60 15.85
N THR A 149 5.14 -22.08 15.00
CA THR A 149 4.78 -22.67 13.69
C THR A 149 5.85 -22.44 12.61
N GLY A 150 6.89 -21.63 12.87
CA GLY A 150 7.85 -21.16 11.87
C GLY A 150 7.26 -20.19 10.83
N LYS A 151 6.01 -19.75 11.00
CA LYS A 151 5.33 -18.82 10.10
C LYS A 151 4.95 -17.54 10.85
N GLY A 152 5.60 -16.44 10.51
CA GLY A 152 5.35 -15.13 11.12
C GLY A 152 5.95 -14.97 12.52
N PHE A 153 5.47 -13.99 13.28
CA PHE A 153 5.96 -13.61 14.60
C PHE A 153 4.88 -13.81 15.67
N ALA A 154 5.27 -14.41 16.81
CA ALA A 154 4.36 -14.68 17.93
C ALA A 154 3.87 -13.40 18.64
N ASP A 155 4.56 -12.28 18.44
CA ASP A 155 4.24 -10.99 19.02
C ASP A 155 3.28 -10.16 18.16
N ILE A 156 2.92 -10.66 16.96
CA ILE A 156 1.97 -10.01 16.03
C ILE A 156 0.67 -10.79 16.03
N THR A 157 -0.45 -10.10 16.16
CA THR A 157 -1.78 -10.66 15.91
C THR A 157 -2.04 -10.61 14.40
N TYR A 158 -1.94 -11.76 13.75
CA TYR A 158 -2.33 -11.92 12.36
C TYR A 158 -3.85 -12.12 12.29
N MET A 159 -4.54 -11.26 11.56
CA MET A 159 -5.99 -11.27 11.40
C MET A 159 -6.33 -11.85 10.01
N PRO A 160 -6.77 -13.12 9.91
CA PRO A 160 -7.01 -13.75 8.61
C PRO A 160 -8.04 -12.99 7.76
N CYS A 161 -7.67 -12.69 6.52
CA CYS A 161 -8.48 -12.05 5.50
C CYS A 161 -8.61 -13.02 4.32
N LEU A 162 -9.63 -13.85 4.37
CA LEU A 162 -9.86 -14.98 3.48
C LEU A 162 -11.18 -14.81 2.71
N PRO A 163 -11.41 -15.60 1.65
CA PRO A 163 -12.69 -15.55 0.91
C PRO A 163 -13.93 -15.71 1.80
N GLU A 164 -13.85 -16.57 2.82
CA GLU A 164 -14.95 -16.93 3.71
C GLU A 164 -15.43 -15.74 4.57
N ASN A 165 -14.55 -14.77 4.84
CA ASN A 165 -14.90 -13.55 5.59
C ASN A 165 -14.91 -12.30 4.70
N GLY A 166 -14.99 -12.47 3.37
CA GLY A 166 -14.97 -11.36 2.42
C GLY A 166 -13.66 -10.57 2.41
N PHE A 167 -12.56 -11.19 2.83
CA PHE A 167 -11.23 -10.58 2.99
C PHE A 167 -11.18 -9.42 3.99
N PHE A 168 -12.15 -9.35 4.90
CA PHE A 168 -12.11 -8.41 6.03
C PHE A 168 -11.92 -9.17 7.34
N PRO A 169 -11.01 -8.70 8.24
CA PRO A 169 -10.61 -9.50 9.40
C PRO A 169 -11.66 -9.56 10.50
N ASP A 170 -11.69 -10.71 11.21
CA ASP A 170 -12.29 -10.80 12.52
C ASP A 170 -11.36 -10.14 13.56
N LEU A 171 -11.91 -9.18 14.31
CA LEU A 171 -11.19 -8.41 15.32
C LEU A 171 -11.14 -9.08 16.69
N SER A 172 -11.80 -10.21 16.88
CA SER A 172 -11.94 -10.88 18.20
C SER A 172 -10.62 -11.27 18.85
N ALA A 173 -9.58 -11.55 18.05
CA ALA A 173 -8.24 -11.87 18.51
C ALA A 173 -7.38 -10.64 18.86
N VAL A 174 -7.82 -9.44 18.49
CA VAL A 174 -7.08 -8.20 18.73
C VAL A 174 -7.22 -7.78 20.18
N LYS A 175 -6.09 -7.55 20.84
CA LYS A 175 -6.07 -7.08 22.24
C LYS A 175 -6.29 -5.58 22.30
N SER A 176 -6.77 -5.09 23.45
CA SER A 176 -6.82 -3.66 23.74
C SER A 176 -5.44 -3.01 23.62
N ASP A 177 -5.42 -1.70 23.43
CA ASP A 177 -4.21 -0.87 23.27
C ASP A 177 -3.28 -1.37 22.13
N SER A 178 -3.88 -1.84 21.04
CA SER A 178 -3.16 -2.33 19.88
C SER A 178 -3.09 -1.28 18.76
N LEU A 179 -1.99 -1.30 18.03
CA LEU A 179 -1.85 -0.63 16.74
C LEU A 179 -2.33 -1.60 15.65
N ILE A 180 -3.43 -1.24 14.98
CA ILE A 180 -4.11 -2.09 14.00
C ILE A 180 -3.81 -1.57 12.59
N TYR A 181 -3.12 -2.37 11.76
CA TYR A 181 -2.85 -2.02 10.37
C TYR A 181 -3.96 -2.56 9.47
N ILE A 182 -4.61 -1.66 8.75
CA ILE A 182 -5.65 -1.97 7.75
C ILE A 182 -5.30 -1.27 6.44
N CYS A 183 -5.28 -2.00 5.34
CA CYS A 183 -5.13 -1.47 3.99
C CYS A 183 -6.43 -1.67 3.21
N SER A 184 -6.97 -0.59 2.63
CA SER A 184 -8.19 -0.66 1.81
C SER A 184 -8.15 0.38 0.67
N PRO A 185 -8.19 -0.06 -0.59
CA PRO A 185 -8.09 -1.45 -1.09
C PRO A 185 -6.80 -2.15 -0.63
N ASN A 186 -6.92 -3.44 -0.26
CA ASN A 186 -5.79 -4.15 0.34
C ASN A 186 -4.75 -4.57 -0.70
N ASN A 187 -3.50 -4.42 -0.37
CA ASN A 187 -2.38 -5.11 -0.99
C ASN A 187 -1.96 -6.28 -0.07
N PRO A 188 -2.15 -7.57 -0.48
CA PRO A 188 -2.22 -8.04 -1.88
C PRO A 188 -3.61 -8.36 -2.42
N THR A 189 -4.64 -8.48 -1.59
CA THR A 189 -5.92 -9.11 -1.98
C THR A 189 -6.77 -8.28 -2.95
N GLY A 190 -6.53 -6.97 -3.02
CA GLY A 190 -7.36 -6.03 -3.78
C GLY A 190 -8.77 -5.84 -3.21
N ALA A 191 -9.08 -6.45 -2.08
CA ALA A 191 -10.38 -6.31 -1.43
C ALA A 191 -10.55 -4.90 -0.84
N VAL A 192 -11.77 -4.40 -0.86
CA VAL A 192 -12.14 -3.08 -0.31
C VAL A 192 -13.05 -3.31 0.89
N ALA A 193 -12.74 -2.65 1.99
CA ALA A 193 -13.59 -2.66 3.18
C ALA A 193 -14.92 -1.94 2.91
N THR A 194 -16.02 -2.55 3.30
CA THR A 194 -17.35 -1.93 3.22
C THR A 194 -17.53 -0.88 4.31
N ARG A 195 -18.57 -0.07 4.21
CA ARG A 195 -18.92 0.90 5.25
C ARG A 195 -19.20 0.21 6.60
N ASP A 196 -19.87 -0.94 6.57
CA ASP A 196 -20.16 -1.73 7.78
C ASP A 196 -18.86 -2.29 8.39
N ASN A 197 -17.94 -2.79 7.57
CA ASN A 197 -16.63 -3.24 8.02
C ASN A 197 -15.86 -2.13 8.75
N LEU A 198 -15.78 -0.94 8.15
CA LEU A 198 -15.08 0.19 8.76
C LEU A 198 -15.81 0.71 10.01
N SER A 199 -17.15 0.66 10.05
CA SER A 199 -17.92 1.04 11.24
C SER A 199 -17.65 0.10 12.41
N GLN A 200 -17.57 -1.21 12.16
CA GLN A 200 -17.19 -2.21 13.17
C GLN A 200 -15.76 -1.97 13.66
N LEU A 201 -14.81 -1.72 12.74
CA LEU A 201 -13.41 -1.43 13.09
C LEU A 201 -13.26 -0.19 13.97
N VAL A 202 -13.92 0.92 13.60
CA VAL A 202 -13.89 2.18 14.36
C VAL A 202 -14.53 1.99 15.75
N SER A 203 -15.67 1.32 15.81
CA SER A 203 -16.33 1.01 17.08
C SER A 203 -15.43 0.16 17.98
N PHE A 204 -14.82 -0.89 17.43
CA PHE A 204 -13.88 -1.75 18.16
C PHE A 204 -12.66 -0.96 18.66
N ALA A 205 -12.04 -0.16 17.78
CA ALA A 205 -10.83 0.59 18.12
C ALA A 205 -11.10 1.60 19.25
N ARG A 206 -12.20 2.35 19.17
CA ARG A 206 -12.60 3.29 20.23
C ARG A 206 -12.88 2.60 21.57
N THR A 207 -13.59 1.46 21.54
CA THR A 207 -13.96 0.73 22.75
C THR A 207 -12.74 0.11 23.45
N ASN A 208 -11.72 -0.29 22.68
CA ASN A 208 -10.57 -1.03 23.19
C ASN A 208 -9.28 -0.19 23.25
N GLY A 209 -9.35 1.14 23.11
CA GLY A 209 -8.18 2.02 23.16
C GLY A 209 -7.14 1.77 22.05
N CYS A 210 -7.57 1.21 20.91
CA CYS A 210 -6.69 0.90 19.79
C CYS A 210 -6.53 2.10 18.86
N ILE A 211 -5.39 2.18 18.15
CA ILE A 211 -5.20 3.12 17.05
C ILE A 211 -5.13 2.33 15.73
N VAL A 212 -5.93 2.75 14.76
CA VAL A 212 -5.93 2.20 13.40
C VAL A 212 -4.95 2.98 12.53
N LEU A 213 -3.97 2.30 11.94
CA LEU A 213 -3.17 2.80 10.84
C LEU A 213 -3.82 2.36 9.53
N PHE A 214 -4.55 3.26 8.92
CA PHE A 214 -5.34 3.01 7.71
C PHE A 214 -4.54 3.40 6.46
N ASP A 215 -4.07 2.41 5.71
CA ASP A 215 -3.35 2.60 4.46
C ASP A 215 -4.34 2.66 3.29
N ALA A 216 -4.57 3.85 2.76
CA ALA A 216 -5.49 4.13 1.67
C ALA A 216 -4.78 4.41 0.32
N ALA A 217 -3.54 3.94 0.15
CA ALA A 217 -2.71 4.22 -1.02
C ALA A 217 -3.35 3.82 -2.37
N TYR A 218 -4.40 3.01 -2.35
CA TYR A 218 -5.15 2.56 -3.54
C TYR A 218 -6.59 3.09 -3.59
N SER A 219 -6.99 3.98 -2.69
CA SER A 219 -8.38 4.48 -2.60
C SER A 219 -8.90 5.11 -3.90
N ALA A 220 -8.02 5.76 -4.68
CA ALA A 220 -8.36 6.34 -5.97
C ALA A 220 -8.79 5.31 -7.05
N PHE A 221 -8.51 4.02 -6.84
CA PHE A 221 -8.94 2.93 -7.73
C PHE A 221 -10.38 2.48 -7.49
N ILE A 222 -11.00 2.86 -6.38
CA ILE A 222 -12.39 2.50 -6.06
C ILE A 222 -13.32 3.19 -7.04
N ARG A 223 -14.11 2.39 -7.77
CA ARG A 223 -15.13 2.85 -8.74
C ARG A 223 -16.56 2.66 -8.24
N ASP A 224 -16.75 1.84 -7.23
CA ASP A 224 -18.04 1.63 -6.59
C ASP A 224 -18.26 2.72 -5.54
N ASP A 225 -19.18 3.63 -5.80
CA ASP A 225 -19.48 4.78 -4.92
C ASP A 225 -20.14 4.37 -3.59
N SER A 226 -20.59 3.11 -3.46
CA SER A 226 -21.08 2.58 -2.18
C SER A 226 -19.94 2.27 -1.19
N LEU A 227 -18.71 2.13 -1.68
CA LEU A 227 -17.54 1.80 -0.87
C LEU A 227 -16.82 3.06 -0.39
N PRO A 228 -16.42 3.12 0.88
CA PRO A 228 -15.69 4.26 1.42
C PRO A 228 -14.27 4.34 0.85
N LYS A 229 -13.83 5.54 0.52
CA LYS A 229 -12.48 5.87 0.03
C LYS A 229 -11.54 6.31 1.15
N SER A 230 -12.10 6.65 2.31
CA SER A 230 -11.39 7.09 3.49
C SER A 230 -12.06 6.54 4.74
N ILE A 231 -11.27 6.23 5.78
CA ILE A 231 -11.82 5.85 7.08
C ILE A 231 -12.59 7.01 7.73
N TYR A 232 -12.27 8.26 7.36
CA TYR A 232 -12.97 9.44 7.88
C TYR A 232 -14.37 9.68 7.30
N GLU A 233 -14.84 8.79 6.45
CA GLU A 233 -16.26 8.69 6.11
C GLU A 233 -17.09 8.01 7.20
N ILE A 234 -16.42 7.43 8.20
CA ILE A 234 -17.04 6.76 9.34
C ILE A 234 -17.00 7.67 10.56
N GLU A 235 -18.13 7.84 11.21
CA GLU A 235 -18.25 8.62 12.44
C GLU A 235 -17.37 8.04 13.56
N GLY A 236 -16.65 8.90 14.28
CA GLY A 236 -15.75 8.52 15.36
C GLY A 236 -14.33 8.11 14.89
N ALA A 237 -14.07 7.99 13.58
CA ALA A 237 -12.76 7.59 13.09
C ALA A 237 -11.64 8.57 13.47
N LYS A 238 -11.93 9.86 13.60
CA LYS A 238 -10.95 10.88 14.04
C LYS A 238 -10.43 10.66 15.46
N GLU A 239 -11.14 9.91 16.27
CA GLU A 239 -10.74 9.62 17.65
C GLU A 239 -9.82 8.40 17.77
N CYS A 240 -9.68 7.60 16.68
CA CYS A 240 -8.95 6.33 16.75
C CYS A 240 -8.15 5.95 15.50
N ALA A 241 -8.07 6.80 14.48
CA ALA A 241 -7.39 6.43 13.24
C ALA A 241 -6.43 7.50 12.71
N ILE A 242 -5.32 7.03 12.14
CA ILE A 242 -4.37 7.78 11.31
C ILE A 242 -4.48 7.20 9.90
N GLU A 243 -4.69 8.04 8.89
CA GLU A 243 -4.77 7.59 7.50
C GLU A 243 -3.54 8.00 6.71
N MET A 244 -2.98 7.06 5.94
CA MET A 244 -1.88 7.31 5.02
C MET A 244 -2.37 7.19 3.57
N GLN A 245 -1.97 8.16 2.75
CA GLN A 245 -2.31 8.24 1.33
C GLN A 245 -1.06 8.44 0.47
N SER A 246 -1.15 8.17 -0.81
CA SER A 246 0.00 8.24 -1.70
C SER A 246 -0.37 8.71 -3.11
N PHE A 247 0.45 9.59 -3.69
CA PHE A 247 0.43 9.88 -5.12
C PHE A 247 1.12 8.80 -5.97
N SER A 248 1.79 7.83 -5.33
CA SER A 248 2.58 6.82 -6.05
C SER A 248 1.79 6.05 -7.08
N LYS A 249 0.53 5.66 -6.75
CA LYS A 249 -0.27 4.82 -7.64
C LYS A 249 -1.22 5.63 -8.53
N PRO A 250 -2.00 6.58 -7.99
CA PRO A 250 -2.93 7.34 -8.83
C PRO A 250 -2.25 8.29 -9.80
N ALA A 251 -1.12 8.91 -9.43
CA ALA A 251 -0.44 9.93 -10.23
C ALA A 251 0.92 9.46 -10.81
N GLY A 252 1.27 8.18 -10.66
CA GLY A 252 2.54 7.65 -11.17
C GLY A 252 3.79 8.07 -10.38
N PHE A 253 3.65 8.60 -9.16
CA PHE A 253 4.76 9.16 -8.36
C PHE A 253 5.62 8.10 -7.65
N THR A 254 5.71 6.89 -8.19
CA THR A 254 6.54 5.82 -7.61
C THR A 254 8.01 6.21 -7.50
N GLY A 255 8.52 7.02 -8.43
CA GLY A 255 9.88 7.58 -8.44
C GLY A 255 9.97 9.05 -7.99
N VAL A 256 8.90 9.84 -8.12
CA VAL A 256 8.85 11.26 -7.71
C VAL A 256 8.82 11.40 -6.20
N ARG A 257 8.11 10.49 -5.50
CA ARG A 257 8.00 10.40 -4.04
C ARG A 257 7.17 11.51 -3.42
N LEU A 258 5.85 11.30 -3.35
CA LEU A 258 4.91 12.16 -2.62
C LEU A 258 3.77 11.33 -2.02
N GLY A 259 3.34 11.69 -0.84
CA GLY A 259 2.20 11.16 -0.12
C GLY A 259 1.78 12.11 0.99
N TRP A 260 0.87 11.69 1.81
CA TRP A 260 0.49 12.42 3.01
C TRP A 260 -0.05 11.48 4.07
N CYS A 261 0.02 11.96 5.31
CA CYS A 261 -0.58 11.34 6.47
C CYS A 261 -1.62 12.30 7.05
N VAL A 262 -2.75 11.80 7.48
CA VAL A 262 -3.75 12.56 8.24
C VAL A 262 -3.68 12.13 9.69
N VAL A 263 -3.39 13.07 10.57
CA VAL A 263 -3.35 12.86 12.02
C VAL A 263 -4.35 13.82 12.67
N PRO A 264 -5.56 13.34 13.05
CA PRO A 264 -6.60 14.19 13.57
C PRO A 264 -6.26 14.84 14.91
N GLN A 265 -6.75 16.08 15.10
CA GLN A 265 -6.61 16.80 16.36
C GLN A 265 -7.37 16.15 17.53
N GLN A 266 -8.35 15.29 17.23
CA GLN A 266 -9.17 14.56 18.21
C GLN A 266 -8.50 13.27 18.71
N LEU A 267 -7.47 12.77 18.00
CA LEU A 267 -6.76 11.55 18.40
C LEU A 267 -5.79 11.86 19.54
N VAL A 268 -5.97 11.16 20.67
CA VAL A 268 -5.16 11.36 21.88
C VAL A 268 -4.57 10.05 22.37
N PHE A 269 -3.43 10.14 23.06
CA PHE A 269 -2.86 9.03 23.82
C PHE A 269 -3.61 8.81 25.16
N GLU A 270 -3.26 7.76 25.90
CA GLU A 270 -3.86 7.43 27.20
C GLU A 270 -3.70 8.54 28.26
N ASP A 271 -2.64 9.33 28.17
CA ASP A 271 -2.36 10.47 29.05
C ASP A 271 -3.09 11.76 28.64
N GLY A 272 -3.91 11.71 27.60
CA GLY A 272 -4.67 12.83 27.06
C GLY A 272 -3.85 13.76 26.15
N SER A 273 -2.57 13.50 25.91
CA SER A 273 -1.77 14.29 24.96
C SER A 273 -2.16 13.97 23.52
N LYS A 274 -2.10 14.97 22.63
CA LYS A 274 -2.49 14.80 21.23
C LYS A 274 -1.42 14.03 20.46
N VAL A 275 -1.87 13.06 19.67
CA VAL A 275 -1.00 12.32 18.74
C VAL A 275 -0.41 13.26 17.68
N ALA A 276 -1.20 14.26 17.22
CA ALA A 276 -0.77 15.26 16.26
C ALA A 276 0.44 16.09 16.75
N ASP A 277 0.52 16.40 18.05
CA ASP A 277 1.65 17.15 18.61
C ASP A 277 2.94 16.31 18.60
N THR A 278 2.82 15.02 18.95
CA THR A 278 3.94 14.09 18.90
C THR A 278 4.40 13.84 17.46
N TRP A 279 3.45 13.69 16.53
CA TRP A 279 3.74 13.56 15.10
C TRP A 279 4.44 14.79 14.55
N THR A 280 3.95 15.99 14.87
CA THR A 280 4.58 17.26 14.49
C THR A 280 6.01 17.33 15.02
N ARG A 281 6.24 16.96 16.28
CA ARG A 281 7.60 16.91 16.85
C ARG A 281 8.49 15.91 16.12
N MET A 282 7.95 14.75 15.76
CA MET A 282 8.67 13.71 15.02
C MET A 282 9.10 14.20 13.64
N ILE A 283 8.19 14.75 12.84
CA ILE A 283 8.51 15.23 11.49
C ILE A 283 9.47 16.41 11.52
N ASN A 284 9.31 17.36 12.44
CA ASN A 284 10.24 18.50 12.57
C ASN A 284 11.63 18.07 13.05
N THR A 285 11.77 16.89 13.63
CA THR A 285 13.08 16.38 14.09
C THR A 285 13.78 15.52 13.03
N ALA A 286 13.02 14.69 12.31
CA ALA A 286 13.55 13.64 11.45
C ALA A 286 13.20 13.80 9.96
N PHE A 287 12.56 14.90 9.59
CA PHE A 287 12.13 15.16 8.22
C PHE A 287 12.03 16.68 7.96
N ASN A 288 12.56 17.16 6.84
CA ASN A 288 12.55 18.59 6.47
C ASN A 288 11.47 18.94 5.42
N GLY A 289 10.42 18.14 5.33
CA GLY A 289 9.35 18.31 4.34
C GLY A 289 9.62 17.58 3.01
N ALA A 290 8.56 17.35 2.27
CA ALA A 290 8.63 16.74 0.94
C ALA A 290 9.24 17.69 -0.08
N SER A 291 9.81 17.13 -1.17
CA SER A 291 10.35 17.92 -2.28
C SER A 291 9.34 18.95 -2.80
N ASN A 292 9.72 20.21 -2.88
CA ASN A 292 8.87 21.28 -3.40
C ASN A 292 8.44 21.02 -4.86
N VAL A 293 9.31 20.43 -5.68
CA VAL A 293 8.99 20.02 -7.06
C VAL A 293 7.91 18.94 -7.07
N ALA A 294 8.04 17.94 -6.18
CA ALA A 294 7.02 16.90 -6.05
C ALA A 294 5.67 17.47 -5.58
N GLN A 295 5.70 18.43 -4.64
CA GLN A 295 4.48 19.09 -4.14
C GLN A 295 3.80 19.93 -5.23
N ALA A 296 4.54 20.59 -6.12
CA ALA A 296 3.97 21.29 -7.28
C ALA A 296 3.24 20.31 -8.21
N GLY A 297 3.85 19.15 -8.49
CA GLY A 297 3.19 18.08 -9.25
C GLY A 297 1.97 17.51 -8.53
N GLY A 298 2.02 17.37 -7.20
CA GLY A 298 0.90 16.90 -6.39
C GLY A 298 -0.29 17.87 -6.41
N LEU A 299 -0.02 19.17 -6.37
CA LEU A 299 -1.06 20.20 -6.48
C LEU A 299 -1.75 20.13 -7.85
N ALA A 300 -0.97 20.01 -8.93
CA ALA A 300 -1.50 19.83 -10.28
C ALA A 300 -2.28 18.51 -10.45
N ALA A 301 -1.87 17.43 -9.78
CA ALA A 301 -2.61 16.16 -9.82
C ALA A 301 -4.01 16.26 -9.20
N LEU A 302 -4.22 17.22 -8.30
CA LEU A 302 -5.49 17.41 -7.59
C LEU A 302 -6.37 18.53 -8.16
N ASP A 303 -5.94 19.27 -9.18
CA ASP A 303 -6.84 20.17 -9.89
C ASP A 303 -7.72 19.41 -10.90
N ASP A 304 -8.68 20.10 -11.52
CA ASP A 304 -9.67 19.46 -12.40
C ASP A 304 -9.04 18.81 -13.65
N VAL A 305 -7.92 19.35 -14.15
CA VAL A 305 -7.20 18.77 -15.31
C VAL A 305 -6.44 17.52 -14.86
N GLY A 306 -5.69 17.63 -13.77
CA GLY A 306 -4.92 16.53 -13.22
C GLY A 306 -5.81 15.36 -12.78
N GLN A 307 -6.93 15.62 -12.13
CA GLN A 307 -7.88 14.57 -11.74
C GLN A 307 -8.43 13.81 -12.95
N ARG A 308 -8.76 14.50 -14.07
CA ARG A 308 -9.19 13.81 -15.29
C ARG A 308 -8.08 12.94 -15.86
N GLN A 309 -6.86 13.46 -15.99
CA GLN A 309 -5.73 12.71 -16.56
C GLN A 309 -5.30 11.52 -15.67
N THR A 310 -5.27 11.71 -14.37
CA THR A 310 -4.96 10.60 -13.44
C THR A 310 -6.06 9.54 -13.44
N LYS A 311 -7.33 9.94 -13.59
CA LYS A 311 -8.45 8.99 -13.73
C LYS A 311 -8.28 8.11 -14.98
N GLU A 312 -7.89 8.67 -16.13
CA GLU A 312 -7.63 7.90 -17.36
C GLU A 312 -6.54 6.84 -17.13
N THR A 313 -5.44 7.20 -16.45
CA THR A 313 -4.37 6.27 -16.10
C THR A 313 -4.86 5.17 -15.15
N ILE A 314 -5.69 5.51 -14.17
CA ILE A 314 -6.26 4.54 -13.24
C ILE A 314 -7.21 3.58 -14.00
N ASP A 315 -8.06 4.09 -14.88
CA ASP A 315 -8.98 3.29 -15.69
C ASP A 315 -8.19 2.31 -16.59
N TYR A 316 -7.09 2.76 -17.20
CA TYR A 316 -6.17 1.91 -17.95
C TYR A 316 -5.67 0.70 -17.11
N TYR A 317 -5.26 0.92 -15.87
CA TYR A 317 -4.81 -0.18 -15.00
C TYR A 317 -5.97 -1.06 -14.52
N LEU A 318 -7.16 -0.52 -14.30
CA LEU A 318 -8.33 -1.33 -13.96
C LEU A 318 -8.78 -2.23 -15.12
N GLU A 319 -8.67 -1.75 -16.37
CA GLU A 319 -8.88 -2.58 -17.55
C GLU A 319 -7.83 -3.70 -17.65
N ASN A 320 -6.55 -3.41 -17.36
CA ASN A 320 -5.52 -4.44 -17.26
C ASN A 320 -5.86 -5.50 -16.20
N ALA A 321 -6.37 -5.09 -15.04
CA ALA A 321 -6.82 -6.02 -14.01
C ALA A 321 -7.99 -6.89 -14.48
N ALA A 322 -8.90 -6.34 -15.27
CA ALA A 322 -10.00 -7.11 -15.88
C ALA A 322 -9.47 -8.15 -16.88
N LEU A 323 -8.50 -7.80 -17.73
CA LEU A 323 -7.84 -8.74 -18.66
C LEU A 323 -7.14 -9.89 -17.92
N ILE A 324 -6.40 -9.58 -16.85
CA ILE A 324 -5.76 -10.60 -16.01
C ILE A 324 -6.81 -11.54 -15.39
N ARG A 325 -7.89 -10.98 -14.86
CA ARG A 325 -8.99 -11.78 -14.27
C ARG A 325 -9.68 -12.66 -15.30
N GLU A 326 -9.88 -12.16 -16.51
CA GLU A 326 -10.45 -12.93 -17.63
C GLU A 326 -9.54 -14.11 -18.00
N ALA A 327 -8.23 -13.88 -18.14
CA ALA A 327 -7.25 -14.94 -18.43
C ALA A 327 -7.25 -16.03 -17.35
N LEU A 328 -7.27 -15.64 -16.06
CA LEU A 328 -7.35 -16.56 -14.93
C LEU A 328 -8.73 -17.26 -14.80
N GLY A 329 -9.76 -16.73 -15.44
CA GLY A 329 -11.09 -17.33 -15.53
C GLY A 329 -11.25 -18.29 -16.72
N SER A 330 -10.20 -18.63 -17.47
CA SER A 330 -10.20 -19.54 -18.61
C SER A 330 -10.58 -20.98 -18.21
N ALA A 331 -10.92 -21.81 -19.21
CA ALA A 331 -11.36 -23.17 -18.96
C ALA A 331 -10.31 -24.02 -18.23
N ASN A 332 -9.03 -23.87 -18.58
CA ASN A 332 -7.92 -24.60 -17.95
C ASN A 332 -7.79 -24.26 -16.47
N PHE A 333 -7.78 -22.97 -16.13
CA PHE A 333 -7.70 -22.51 -14.74
C PHE A 333 -8.94 -22.92 -13.92
N LYS A 334 -10.14 -22.86 -14.51
CA LYS A 334 -11.36 -23.37 -13.87
C LYS A 334 -11.28 -24.87 -13.60
N ALA A 335 -10.76 -25.64 -14.54
CA ALA A 335 -10.58 -27.10 -14.37
C ALA A 335 -9.56 -27.41 -13.27
N ALA A 336 -8.53 -26.56 -13.10
CA ALA A 336 -7.55 -26.65 -12.01
C ALA A 336 -8.07 -26.07 -10.67
N GLY A 337 -9.31 -25.58 -10.61
CA GLY A 337 -9.91 -24.98 -9.40
C GLY A 337 -9.39 -23.61 -9.04
N VAL A 338 -8.71 -22.90 -9.95
CA VAL A 338 -8.19 -21.55 -9.72
C VAL A 338 -9.33 -20.54 -9.62
N ILE A 339 -9.29 -19.68 -8.61
CA ILE A 339 -10.32 -18.65 -8.36
C ILE A 339 -9.67 -17.28 -8.28
N PRO A 340 -9.89 -16.41 -9.29
CA PRO A 340 -9.43 -15.03 -9.24
C PRO A 340 -10.39 -14.16 -8.44
N TYR A 341 -9.86 -13.42 -7.48
CA TYR A 341 -10.56 -12.44 -6.68
C TYR A 341 -10.12 -11.01 -7.03
N SER A 342 -10.99 -10.03 -6.79
CA SER A 342 -10.71 -8.59 -6.92
C SER A 342 -10.50 -8.08 -8.36
N GLY A 343 -9.78 -6.98 -8.53
CA GLY A 343 -9.46 -6.35 -9.81
C GLY A 343 -10.50 -5.34 -10.33
N GLY A 344 -11.64 -5.16 -9.63
CA GLY A 344 -12.65 -4.16 -10.02
C GLY A 344 -12.44 -2.78 -9.38
N ASN A 345 -11.88 -2.76 -8.16
CA ASN A 345 -11.63 -1.55 -7.37
C ASN A 345 -10.17 -1.46 -6.88
N ALA A 346 -9.27 -2.22 -7.52
CA ALA A 346 -7.86 -2.25 -7.16
C ALA A 346 -7.00 -2.72 -8.35
N PRO A 347 -5.71 -2.34 -8.41
CA PRO A 347 -4.81 -2.77 -9.49
C PRO A 347 -4.21 -4.17 -9.25
N TYR A 348 -4.80 -4.97 -8.37
CA TYR A 348 -4.35 -6.32 -8.04
C TYR A 348 -5.45 -7.36 -8.26
N VAL A 349 -5.05 -8.49 -8.84
CA VAL A 349 -5.85 -9.71 -8.87
C VAL A 349 -5.18 -10.73 -7.96
N TRP A 350 -5.94 -11.21 -6.99
CA TRP A 350 -5.51 -12.20 -6.02
C TRP A 350 -6.13 -13.55 -6.41
N ALA A 351 -5.30 -14.51 -6.81
CA ALA A 351 -5.80 -15.77 -7.32
C ALA A 351 -5.46 -16.93 -6.38
N ALA A 352 -6.46 -17.70 -5.98
CA ALA A 352 -6.28 -18.94 -5.24
C ALA A 352 -5.86 -20.07 -6.18
N PHE A 353 -4.90 -20.87 -5.75
CA PHE A 353 -4.41 -22.11 -6.40
C PHE A 353 -4.53 -23.27 -5.41
N PRO A 354 -5.72 -23.84 -5.23
CA PRO A 354 -5.99 -24.87 -4.21
C PRO A 354 -5.07 -26.07 -4.35
N GLY A 355 -4.48 -26.53 -3.25
CA GLY A 355 -3.57 -27.68 -3.24
C GLY A 355 -2.12 -27.38 -3.61
N HIS A 356 -1.81 -26.17 -4.07
CA HIS A 356 -0.46 -25.78 -4.48
C HIS A 356 0.14 -24.75 -3.52
N LYS A 357 1.46 -24.82 -3.32
CA LYS A 357 2.21 -23.78 -2.61
C LYS A 357 2.50 -22.60 -3.55
N SER A 358 2.39 -21.40 -3.03
CA SER A 358 2.55 -20.18 -3.85
C SER A 358 3.91 -20.06 -4.54
N TRP A 359 4.99 -20.51 -3.92
CA TRP A 359 6.30 -20.51 -4.55
C TRP A 359 6.44 -21.55 -5.68
N ASP A 360 5.79 -22.71 -5.55
CA ASP A 360 5.79 -23.74 -6.61
C ASP A 360 5.00 -23.22 -7.83
N VAL A 361 3.86 -22.57 -7.59
CA VAL A 361 3.08 -21.91 -8.65
C VAL A 361 3.84 -20.77 -9.29
N PHE A 362 4.56 -19.96 -8.50
CA PHE A 362 5.41 -18.89 -9.02
C PHE A 362 6.49 -19.45 -9.97
N ASP A 363 7.18 -20.52 -9.56
CA ASP A 363 8.22 -21.14 -10.36
C ASP A 363 7.67 -21.79 -11.64
N ALA A 364 6.48 -22.41 -11.58
CA ALA A 364 5.78 -22.94 -12.75
C ALA A 364 5.39 -21.82 -13.74
N ILE A 365 4.81 -20.73 -13.26
CA ILE A 365 4.46 -19.57 -14.09
C ILE A 365 5.72 -18.94 -14.73
N LEU A 366 6.79 -18.78 -13.97
CA LEU A 366 8.03 -18.22 -14.49
C LEU A 366 8.65 -19.12 -15.56
N SER A 367 8.74 -20.44 -15.31
CA SER A 367 9.39 -21.39 -16.20
C SER A 367 8.59 -21.70 -17.47
N GLN A 368 7.28 -21.83 -17.36
CA GLN A 368 6.43 -22.24 -18.52
C GLN A 368 5.91 -21.02 -19.31
N CYS A 369 5.58 -19.93 -18.60
CA CYS A 369 4.93 -18.78 -19.23
C CYS A 369 5.87 -17.56 -19.38
N HIS A 370 7.05 -17.58 -18.79
CA HIS A 370 7.98 -16.44 -18.70
C HIS A 370 7.30 -15.18 -18.10
N VAL A 371 6.43 -15.39 -17.10
CA VAL A 371 5.73 -14.34 -16.38
C VAL A 371 6.18 -14.32 -14.93
N VAL A 372 6.57 -13.15 -14.42
CA VAL A 372 6.88 -12.93 -13.01
C VAL A 372 5.63 -12.45 -12.30
N THR A 373 5.25 -13.13 -11.23
CA THR A 373 4.13 -12.80 -10.34
C THR A 373 4.63 -12.51 -8.92
N THR A 374 3.76 -12.54 -7.92
CA THR A 374 4.19 -12.44 -6.52
C THR A 374 3.56 -13.56 -5.69
N PRO A 375 4.35 -14.47 -5.10
CA PRO A 375 3.86 -15.54 -4.25
C PRO A 375 3.16 -15.01 -3.01
N GLY A 376 2.00 -15.55 -2.71
CA GLY A 376 1.16 -15.09 -1.61
C GLY A 376 1.76 -15.33 -0.22
N ALA A 377 2.54 -16.40 -0.04
CA ALA A 377 3.26 -16.69 1.21
C ALA A 377 4.15 -15.52 1.69
N GLY A 378 4.59 -14.65 0.77
CA GLY A 378 5.38 -13.47 1.10
C GLY A 378 4.60 -12.32 1.73
N PHE A 379 3.26 -12.41 1.78
CA PHE A 379 2.38 -11.41 2.37
C PHE A 379 1.82 -11.84 3.73
N GLY A 380 2.11 -13.05 4.18
CA GLY A 380 1.67 -13.58 5.46
C GLY A 380 1.27 -15.06 5.41
N PRO A 381 1.07 -15.67 6.58
CA PRO A 381 0.71 -17.09 6.71
C PRO A 381 -0.51 -17.52 5.87
N SER A 382 -1.53 -16.69 5.78
CA SER A 382 -2.78 -16.98 5.04
C SER A 382 -2.63 -16.86 3.50
N GLY A 383 -1.48 -16.40 3.01
CA GLY A 383 -1.22 -16.25 1.59
C GLY A 383 -0.68 -17.49 0.87
N GLU A 384 -0.47 -18.62 1.56
CA GLU A 384 0.31 -19.77 1.05
C GLU A 384 -0.19 -20.34 -0.28
N SER A 385 -1.51 -20.42 -0.49
CA SER A 385 -2.09 -20.98 -1.72
C SER A 385 -2.55 -19.90 -2.71
N PHE A 386 -1.98 -18.72 -2.63
CA PHE A 386 -2.39 -17.60 -3.48
C PHE A 386 -1.23 -17.00 -4.26
N ILE A 387 -1.57 -16.38 -5.39
CA ILE A 387 -0.66 -15.56 -6.21
C ILE A 387 -1.27 -14.18 -6.40
N ARG A 388 -0.46 -13.13 -6.22
CA ARG A 388 -0.85 -11.78 -6.61
C ARG A 388 -0.38 -11.48 -8.03
N PHE A 389 -1.30 -11.06 -8.88
CA PHE A 389 -1.03 -10.48 -10.18
C PHE A 389 -1.22 -8.97 -10.11
N SER A 390 -0.26 -8.22 -10.65
CA SER A 390 -0.29 -6.76 -10.70
C SER A 390 -0.71 -6.29 -12.08
N ALA A 391 -1.67 -5.37 -12.12
CA ALA A 391 -2.14 -4.73 -13.35
C ALA A 391 -1.27 -3.56 -13.81
N PHE A 392 -0.23 -3.22 -13.07
CA PHE A 392 0.75 -2.21 -13.44
C PHE A 392 1.68 -2.75 -14.52
N GLY A 393 1.22 -2.72 -15.77
CA GLY A 393 1.94 -3.19 -16.95
C GLY A 393 1.45 -2.47 -18.20
N GLN A 394 2.23 -2.53 -19.27
CA GLN A 394 1.78 -2.10 -20.59
C GLN A 394 0.69 -3.06 -21.07
N ARG A 395 -0.34 -2.54 -21.73
CA ARG A 395 -1.52 -3.31 -22.16
C ARG A 395 -1.15 -4.53 -23.00
N GLU A 396 -0.26 -4.35 -23.96
CA GLU A 396 0.19 -5.42 -24.84
C GLU A 396 0.89 -6.53 -24.07
N SER A 397 1.73 -6.16 -23.08
CA SER A 397 2.40 -7.13 -22.21
C SER A 397 1.40 -7.89 -21.31
N VAL A 398 0.37 -7.21 -20.81
CA VAL A 398 -0.68 -7.86 -20.01
C VAL A 398 -1.48 -8.85 -20.85
N GLN A 399 -1.86 -8.47 -22.08
CA GLN A 399 -2.56 -9.36 -23.02
C GLN A 399 -1.71 -10.56 -23.41
N GLU A 400 -0.44 -10.34 -23.72
CA GLU A 400 0.51 -11.41 -24.04
C GLU A 400 0.69 -12.37 -22.86
N ALA A 401 0.86 -11.83 -21.64
CA ALA A 401 0.95 -12.65 -20.44
C ALA A 401 -0.31 -13.50 -20.22
N GLY A 402 -1.51 -12.94 -20.44
CA GLY A 402 -2.76 -13.65 -20.38
C GLY A 402 -2.83 -14.82 -21.36
N GLY A 403 -2.38 -14.60 -22.60
CA GLY A 403 -2.27 -15.66 -23.62
C GLY A 403 -1.32 -16.79 -23.21
N ARG A 404 -0.12 -16.43 -22.67
CA ARG A 404 0.85 -17.42 -22.18
C ARG A 404 0.33 -18.20 -20.97
N LEU A 405 -0.31 -17.53 -20.02
CA LEU A 405 -0.91 -18.16 -18.83
C LEU A 405 -1.98 -19.19 -19.18
N SER A 406 -2.70 -19.04 -20.30
CA SER A 406 -3.70 -20.01 -20.71
C SER A 406 -3.14 -21.42 -21.03
N HIS A 407 -1.81 -21.53 -21.17
CA HIS A 407 -1.10 -22.79 -21.42
C HIS A 407 -0.37 -23.33 -20.18
N LEU A 408 -0.55 -22.70 -19.01
CA LEU A 408 0.05 -23.17 -17.75
C LEU A 408 -0.52 -24.54 -17.37
N GLU A 409 0.39 -25.47 -17.08
CA GLU A 409 0.09 -26.78 -16.49
C GLU A 409 0.50 -26.78 -15.01
N LEU A 410 -0.43 -27.15 -14.11
CA LEU A 410 -0.28 -27.17 -12.65
C LEU A 410 -0.26 -28.58 -12.10
#